data_1afbb285e775cb7072553130af874a4d
#
_entry.id   1afbb285e775cb7072553130af874a4d
#
_cell.length_a   1.000
_cell.length_b   1.000
_cell.length_c   1.000
_cell.angle_alpha   90.00
_cell.angle_beta   90.00
_cell.angle_gamma   90.00
#
_symmetry.space_group_name_H-M   'P 1'
#
loop_
_entity.id
_entity.type
_entity.pdbx_description
1 polymer ?
#
loop_
_entity_poly.entity_id
_entity_poly.type
_entity_poly.pdbx_seq_one_letter_code
_entity_poly.pdbx_strand_id
1 'polypeptide(L)'
;MQSLAVDGYSRLAVIAALHATVRETVFEYELLDQNNETLGLLDSVSGGSIKNNSLATNANRTAKFSISDQGVNYLSDRIRPWMKLRMPDGGHASWPLGVFILSSPSRVIRSAGEHRKVEAYDQRLILLEDREEDRYVITSGTNFVTAINTILDSAGVTEHAIIATDKMLPASRDWKAGTPKLRIINDLLGSINYSPLNFSSAGIALSRPYQRPSERAPGYEYAATDDSILSPDLSIELDSFGVANKWVATVSEADRLPLTSVYTNVEPSSPTSTVSRGRTIVDFRSVDAADQESLDAIVARIAFEASQLYEKVELETALMPHHENNEVVQVTYPRAGISAKYTEHKWSLPLQAGAGMKHTLRRVVTV
;
A
#
# COMPACT_ATOMS: atom_id res chain seq x y z
N MET A 1 8.99 0.74 -2.04
CA MET A 1 9.37 0.04 -3.31
C MET A 1 10.32 -1.08 -2.99
N GLN A 2 10.17 -2.19 -3.70
CA GLN A 2 11.17 -3.24 -3.70
C GLN A 2 12.47 -2.73 -4.37
N SER A 3 13.60 -3.33 -4.02
CA SER A 3 14.86 -3.03 -4.69
C SER A 3 14.81 -3.46 -6.15
N LEU A 4 15.32 -2.63 -7.05
CA LEU A 4 15.61 -3.06 -8.43
C LEU A 4 17.01 -3.71 -8.54
N ALA A 5 17.86 -3.61 -7.52
CA ALA A 5 19.08 -4.40 -7.43
C ALA A 5 18.72 -5.74 -6.77
N VAL A 6 18.62 -6.81 -7.57
CA VAL A 6 18.19 -8.15 -7.14
C VAL A 6 19.00 -9.22 -7.87
N ASP A 7 19.09 -10.41 -7.30
CA ASP A 7 19.72 -11.60 -7.90
C ASP A 7 21.15 -11.35 -8.42
N GLY A 8 21.90 -10.47 -7.74
CA GLY A 8 23.27 -10.10 -8.11
C GLY A 8 23.38 -9.01 -9.21
N TYR A 9 22.25 -8.57 -9.77
CA TYR A 9 22.25 -7.50 -10.77
C TYR A 9 22.18 -6.12 -10.11
N SER A 10 22.94 -5.17 -10.68
CA SER A 10 22.88 -3.78 -10.24
C SER A 10 21.58 -3.11 -10.67
N ARG A 11 21.15 -2.09 -9.90
CA ARG A 11 19.97 -1.27 -10.24
C ARG A 11 20.03 -0.73 -11.67
N LEU A 12 21.20 -0.27 -12.13
CA LEU A 12 21.37 0.28 -13.48
C LEU A 12 21.17 -0.78 -14.56
N ALA A 13 21.72 -1.98 -14.37
CA ALA A 13 21.55 -3.08 -15.32
C ALA A 13 20.08 -3.50 -15.44
N VAL A 14 19.37 -3.58 -14.31
CA VAL A 14 17.94 -3.91 -14.30
C VAL A 14 17.10 -2.82 -14.96
N ILE A 15 17.37 -1.52 -14.67
CA ILE A 15 16.66 -0.41 -15.31
C ILE A 15 16.89 -0.45 -16.82
N ALA A 16 18.12 -0.66 -17.30
CA ALA A 16 18.42 -0.77 -18.72
C ALA A 16 17.63 -1.90 -19.38
N ALA A 17 17.53 -3.06 -18.73
CA ALA A 17 16.74 -4.19 -19.23
C ALA A 17 15.22 -3.92 -19.21
N LEU A 18 14.71 -3.21 -18.17
CA LEU A 18 13.31 -2.80 -18.10
C LEU A 18 12.92 -1.75 -19.16
N HIS A 19 13.87 -0.92 -19.60
CA HIS A 19 13.66 0.09 -20.65
C HIS A 19 14.00 -0.41 -22.05
N ALA A 20 14.55 -1.61 -22.20
CA ALA A 20 14.89 -2.17 -23.51
C ALA A 20 13.65 -2.29 -24.41
N THR A 21 13.81 -2.01 -25.69
CA THR A 21 12.74 -2.12 -26.71
C THR A 21 12.17 -3.53 -26.78
N VAL A 22 13.03 -4.54 -26.59
CA VAL A 22 12.62 -5.95 -26.48
C VAL A 22 12.99 -6.43 -25.09
N ARG A 23 11.98 -6.86 -24.34
CA ARG A 23 12.17 -7.43 -23.02
C ARG A 23 11.34 -8.69 -22.86
N GLU A 24 11.96 -9.69 -22.31
CA GLU A 24 11.33 -10.97 -22.00
C GLU A 24 10.97 -11.01 -20.54
N THR A 25 9.66 -11.12 -20.29
CA THR A 25 9.10 -11.19 -18.94
C THR A 25 8.33 -12.47 -18.79
N VAL A 26 8.60 -13.21 -17.70
CA VAL A 26 7.91 -14.47 -17.37
C VAL A 26 7.28 -14.30 -16.00
N PHE A 27 6.10 -14.91 -15.83
CA PHE A 27 5.44 -15.03 -14.52
C PHE A 27 5.50 -16.47 -14.05
N GLU A 28 5.96 -16.67 -12.83
CA GLU A 28 5.91 -17.96 -12.14
C GLU A 28 5.02 -17.85 -10.91
N TYR A 29 4.43 -18.97 -10.50
CA TYR A 29 3.49 -19.00 -9.39
C TYR A 29 3.94 -20.06 -8.40
N GLU A 30 4.28 -19.61 -7.21
CA GLU A 30 4.68 -20.46 -6.11
C GLU A 30 3.46 -20.76 -5.24
N LEU A 31 3.22 -22.04 -4.98
CA LEU A 31 2.21 -22.51 -4.04
C LEU A 31 2.83 -22.57 -2.64
N LEU A 32 2.17 -21.97 -1.68
CA LEU A 32 2.59 -21.91 -0.29
C LEU A 32 1.53 -22.56 0.59
N ASP A 33 1.96 -23.08 1.72
CA ASP A 33 1.06 -23.47 2.80
C ASP A 33 0.55 -22.26 3.61
N GLN A 34 -0.24 -22.52 4.64
CA GLN A 34 -0.77 -21.50 5.56
C GLN A 34 0.29 -20.75 6.37
N ASN A 35 1.52 -21.25 6.43
CA ASN A 35 2.66 -20.63 7.13
C ASN A 35 3.61 -19.89 6.18
N ASN A 36 3.24 -19.76 4.89
CA ASN A 36 4.05 -19.25 3.79
C ASN A 36 5.25 -20.12 3.40
N GLU A 37 5.27 -21.39 3.82
CA GLU A 37 6.29 -22.36 3.40
C GLU A 37 5.98 -22.86 1.99
N THR A 38 7.02 -23.00 1.16
CA THR A 38 6.88 -23.38 -0.24
C THR A 38 6.49 -24.84 -0.39
N LEU A 39 5.35 -25.11 -1.03
CA LEU A 39 4.89 -26.45 -1.42
C LEU A 39 5.37 -26.86 -2.81
N GLY A 40 5.57 -25.89 -3.72
CA GLY A 40 6.03 -26.15 -5.08
C GLY A 40 5.67 -25.01 -6.04
N LEU A 41 5.81 -25.26 -7.34
CA LEU A 41 5.41 -24.34 -8.39
C LEU A 41 4.08 -24.79 -9.01
N LEU A 42 3.27 -23.84 -9.43
CA LEU A 42 2.05 -24.05 -10.19
C LEU A 42 2.28 -23.69 -11.66
N ASP A 43 2.32 -24.70 -12.53
CA ASP A 43 2.51 -24.52 -13.98
C ASP A 43 1.20 -24.20 -14.72
N SER A 44 0.07 -24.31 -14.04
CA SER A 44 -1.27 -24.28 -14.62
C SER A 44 -2.03 -22.98 -14.40
N VAL A 45 -1.33 -21.88 -14.07
CA VAL A 45 -1.95 -20.55 -13.95
C VAL A 45 -1.89 -19.82 -15.29
N SER A 46 -3.04 -19.59 -15.91
CA SER A 46 -3.15 -18.93 -17.20
C SER A 46 -3.53 -17.46 -17.07
N GLY A 47 -2.58 -16.63 -16.64
CA GLY A 47 -2.79 -15.18 -16.54
C GLY A 47 -3.57 -14.75 -15.28
N GLY A 48 -3.81 -13.45 -15.21
CA GLY A 48 -4.47 -12.81 -14.10
C GLY A 48 -4.09 -11.35 -13.98
N SER A 49 -4.36 -10.76 -12.83
CA SER A 49 -3.96 -9.39 -12.52
C SER A 49 -3.80 -9.20 -11.02
N ILE A 50 -2.89 -8.34 -10.64
CA ILE A 50 -2.74 -7.87 -9.26
C ILE A 50 -3.12 -6.39 -9.22
N LYS A 51 -3.88 -5.98 -8.22
CA LYS A 51 -4.25 -4.59 -7.97
C LYS A 51 -3.83 -4.20 -6.56
N ASN A 52 -3.31 -3.02 -6.42
CA ASN A 52 -3.07 -2.39 -5.11
C ASN A 52 -3.92 -1.13 -4.98
N ASN A 53 -4.47 -0.91 -3.78
CA ASN A 53 -5.18 0.31 -3.42
C ASN A 53 -4.82 0.67 -1.97
N SER A 54 -3.94 1.63 -1.80
CA SER A 54 -3.46 2.07 -0.48
C SER A 54 -4.55 2.68 0.41
N LEU A 55 -5.67 3.09 -0.19
CA LEU A 55 -6.82 3.68 0.51
C LEU A 55 -7.88 2.63 0.88
N ALA A 56 -7.68 1.37 0.55
CA ALA A 56 -8.62 0.32 0.91
C ALA A 56 -8.59 0.04 2.42
N THR A 57 -9.77 -0.10 3.00
CA THR A 57 -9.93 -0.40 4.44
C THR A 57 -9.72 -1.88 4.76
N ASN A 58 -9.98 -2.75 3.79
CA ASN A 58 -9.91 -4.20 3.94
C ASN A 58 -8.54 -4.74 3.47
N ALA A 59 -8.48 -5.32 2.28
CA ALA A 59 -7.23 -5.75 1.65
C ALA A 59 -6.67 -4.62 0.79
N ASN A 60 -5.37 -4.29 0.95
CA ASN A 60 -4.72 -3.31 0.08
C ASN A 60 -4.42 -3.90 -1.28
N ARG A 61 -3.95 -5.16 -1.29
CA ARG A 61 -3.59 -5.88 -2.52
C ARG A 61 -4.57 -7.01 -2.77
N THR A 62 -5.08 -7.08 -3.98
CA THR A 62 -5.99 -8.12 -4.44
C THR A 62 -5.48 -8.70 -5.75
N ALA A 63 -5.77 -9.98 -5.99
CA ALA A 63 -5.38 -10.62 -7.22
C ALA A 63 -6.55 -11.43 -7.83
N LYS A 64 -6.43 -11.71 -9.12
CA LYS A 64 -7.30 -12.63 -9.83
C LYS A 64 -6.43 -13.62 -10.56
N PHE A 65 -6.74 -14.90 -10.45
CA PHE A 65 -6.02 -15.98 -11.12
C PHE A 65 -6.99 -16.86 -11.90
N SER A 66 -6.50 -17.45 -12.98
CA SER A 66 -7.18 -18.54 -13.70
C SER A 66 -6.32 -19.79 -13.55
N ILE A 67 -6.77 -20.74 -12.73
CA ILE A 67 -6.00 -21.92 -12.30
C ILE A 67 -6.65 -23.17 -12.89
N SER A 68 -5.85 -24.04 -13.52
CA SER A 68 -6.30 -25.34 -14.06
C SER A 68 -5.85 -26.52 -13.20
N ASP A 69 -5.06 -26.29 -12.14
CA ASP A 69 -4.52 -27.30 -11.28
C ASP A 69 -5.58 -27.86 -10.32
N GLN A 70 -5.53 -29.18 -10.09
CA GLN A 70 -6.41 -29.87 -9.15
C GLN A 70 -5.76 -30.11 -7.76
N GLY A 71 -4.45 -29.82 -7.62
CA GLY A 71 -3.69 -30.03 -6.39
C GLY A 71 -3.80 -28.89 -5.38
N VAL A 72 -4.50 -27.79 -5.69
CA VAL A 72 -4.58 -26.60 -4.82
C VAL A 72 -5.70 -26.77 -3.80
N ASN A 73 -5.37 -26.64 -2.52
CA ASN A 73 -6.36 -26.52 -1.44
C ASN A 73 -6.76 -25.05 -1.25
N TYR A 74 -7.86 -24.64 -1.87
CA TYR A 74 -8.35 -23.24 -1.82
C TYR A 74 -8.74 -22.74 -0.42
N LEU A 75 -8.76 -23.58 0.60
CA LEU A 75 -9.08 -23.19 1.98
C LEU A 75 -7.85 -22.83 2.80
N SER A 76 -6.68 -23.37 2.45
CA SER A 76 -5.46 -23.19 3.24
C SER A 76 -4.28 -22.66 2.45
N ASP A 77 -4.18 -23.03 1.18
CA ASP A 77 -3.00 -22.70 0.38
C ASP A 77 -3.02 -21.23 -0.04
N ARG A 78 -1.82 -20.71 -0.27
CA ARG A 78 -1.57 -19.35 -0.72
C ARG A 78 -0.78 -19.38 -2.01
N ILE A 79 -0.87 -18.30 -2.78
CA ILE A 79 -0.10 -18.14 -4.03
C ILE A 79 0.80 -16.90 -3.90
N ARG A 80 2.08 -17.08 -4.26
CA ARG A 80 3.05 -16.00 -4.43
C ARG A 80 3.47 -15.93 -5.89
N PRO A 81 2.91 -14.99 -6.68
CA PRO A 81 3.36 -14.73 -8.04
C PRO A 81 4.73 -14.06 -8.03
N TRP A 82 5.56 -14.45 -8.99
CA TRP A 82 6.85 -13.85 -9.27
C TRP A 82 6.85 -13.25 -10.67
N MET A 83 7.43 -12.07 -10.82
CA MET A 83 7.80 -11.53 -12.12
C MET A 83 9.30 -11.72 -12.31
N LYS A 84 9.68 -12.36 -13.41
CA LYS A 84 11.06 -12.59 -13.81
C LYS A 84 11.35 -11.86 -15.11
N LEU A 85 12.40 -11.04 -15.09
CA LEU A 85 12.90 -10.32 -16.25
C LEU A 85 14.17 -10.99 -16.72
N ARG A 86 14.23 -11.40 -17.99
CA ARG A 86 15.45 -11.95 -18.56
C ARG A 86 16.50 -10.86 -18.73
N MET A 87 17.68 -11.14 -18.24
CA MET A 87 18.83 -10.25 -18.33
C MET A 87 19.70 -10.56 -19.56
N PRO A 88 20.52 -9.61 -20.04
CA PRO A 88 21.33 -9.80 -21.25
C PRO A 88 22.31 -10.98 -21.20
N ASP A 89 22.72 -11.40 -20.00
CA ASP A 89 23.59 -12.57 -19.78
C ASP A 89 22.84 -13.93 -19.82
N GLY A 90 21.51 -13.88 -19.99
CA GLY A 90 20.65 -15.04 -20.02
C GLY A 90 20.10 -15.46 -18.65
N GLY A 91 20.52 -14.83 -17.55
CA GLY A 91 19.95 -14.99 -16.22
C GLY A 91 18.63 -14.23 -16.05
N HIS A 92 18.09 -14.23 -14.83
CA HIS A 92 16.83 -13.55 -14.51
C HIS A 92 16.98 -12.68 -13.26
N ALA A 93 16.37 -11.50 -13.32
CA ALA A 93 16.08 -10.68 -12.17
C ALA A 93 14.61 -10.94 -11.75
N SER A 94 14.37 -11.23 -10.46
CA SER A 94 13.09 -11.78 -9.98
C SER A 94 12.53 -10.98 -8.82
N TRP A 95 11.21 -10.75 -8.82
CA TRP A 95 10.49 -10.03 -7.77
C TRP A 95 9.23 -10.78 -7.37
N PRO A 96 8.98 -10.97 -6.06
CA PRO A 96 7.68 -11.42 -5.59
C PRO A 96 6.67 -10.28 -5.76
N LEU A 97 5.42 -10.61 -6.04
CA LEU A 97 4.36 -9.63 -6.29
C LEU A 97 3.28 -9.59 -5.20
N GLY A 98 3.41 -10.37 -4.18
CA GLY A 98 2.50 -10.50 -3.04
C GLY A 98 2.30 -11.94 -2.62
N VAL A 99 1.81 -12.15 -1.40
CA VAL A 99 1.30 -13.44 -0.92
C VAL A 99 -0.20 -13.33 -0.77
N PHE A 100 -0.92 -14.23 -1.43
CA PHE A 100 -2.37 -14.14 -1.58
C PHE A 100 -3.08 -15.35 -1.00
N ILE A 101 -4.09 -15.10 -0.17
CA ILE A 101 -5.06 -16.06 0.32
C ILE A 101 -6.13 -16.22 -0.76
N LEU A 102 -6.48 -17.44 -1.08
CA LEU A 102 -7.41 -17.76 -2.16
C LEU A 102 -8.86 -17.73 -1.64
N SER A 103 -9.76 -17.15 -2.42
CA SER A 103 -11.20 -17.29 -2.17
C SER A 103 -11.74 -18.56 -2.83
N SER A 104 -12.99 -18.90 -2.52
CA SER A 104 -13.68 -20.00 -3.16
C SER A 104 -13.76 -19.80 -4.68
N PRO A 105 -13.23 -20.72 -5.49
CA PRO A 105 -13.18 -20.55 -6.93
C PRO A 105 -14.53 -20.77 -7.60
N SER A 106 -14.82 -19.99 -8.64
CA SER A 106 -15.87 -20.36 -9.58
C SER A 106 -15.32 -21.34 -10.60
N ARG A 107 -16.00 -22.49 -10.77
CA ARG A 107 -15.62 -23.55 -11.70
C ARG A 107 -16.19 -23.26 -13.07
N VAL A 108 -15.33 -23.19 -14.08
CA VAL A 108 -15.72 -23.00 -15.47
C VAL A 108 -15.23 -24.22 -16.28
N ILE A 109 -16.17 -24.97 -16.86
CA ILE A 109 -15.87 -26.12 -17.71
C ILE A 109 -16.02 -25.68 -19.17
N ARG A 110 -14.98 -25.86 -19.96
CA ARG A 110 -14.98 -25.60 -21.43
C ARG A 110 -14.50 -26.84 -22.19
N SER A 111 -14.68 -26.84 -23.52
CA SER A 111 -14.16 -27.90 -24.36
C SER A 111 -12.64 -28.13 -24.27
N ALA A 112 -11.89 -27.07 -23.91
CA ALA A 112 -10.44 -27.11 -23.72
C ALA A 112 -9.99 -27.50 -22.29
N GLY A 113 -10.93 -27.86 -21.41
CA GLY A 113 -10.63 -28.25 -20.03
C GLY A 113 -11.36 -27.45 -18.96
N GLU A 114 -11.05 -27.75 -17.72
CA GLU A 114 -11.58 -27.07 -16.54
C GLU A 114 -10.64 -25.96 -16.09
N HIS A 115 -11.20 -24.77 -15.87
CA HIS A 115 -10.49 -23.64 -15.28
C HIS A 115 -11.25 -23.13 -14.06
N ARG A 116 -10.52 -22.71 -13.04
CA ARG A 116 -11.08 -22.07 -11.85
C ARG A 116 -10.66 -20.61 -11.81
N LYS A 117 -11.65 -19.72 -11.85
CA LYS A 117 -11.40 -18.29 -11.61
C LYS A 117 -11.40 -18.05 -10.10
N VAL A 118 -10.29 -17.53 -9.60
CA VAL A 118 -10.06 -17.32 -8.17
C VAL A 118 -9.81 -15.84 -7.93
N GLU A 119 -10.56 -15.25 -7.02
CA GLU A 119 -10.20 -13.98 -6.40
C GLU A 119 -9.29 -14.25 -5.20
N ALA A 120 -8.34 -13.37 -4.95
CA ALA A 120 -7.39 -13.57 -3.89
C ALA A 120 -7.04 -12.24 -3.22
N TYR A 121 -6.70 -12.29 -1.95
CA TYR A 121 -6.53 -11.13 -1.08
C TYR A 121 -5.20 -11.23 -0.35
N ASP A 122 -4.58 -10.08 -0.03
CA ASP A 122 -3.40 -10.05 0.81
C ASP A 122 -3.68 -10.55 2.24
N GLN A 123 -2.64 -10.79 3.00
CA GLN A 123 -2.74 -11.36 4.34
C GLN A 123 -3.41 -10.44 5.39
N ARG A 124 -3.77 -9.19 5.04
CA ARG A 124 -4.64 -8.37 5.88
C ARG A 124 -5.99 -9.03 6.14
N LEU A 125 -6.44 -9.91 5.22
CA LEU A 125 -7.68 -10.65 5.37
C LEU A 125 -7.68 -11.49 6.65
N ILE A 126 -6.56 -12.12 7.04
CA ILE A 126 -6.42 -12.88 8.28
C ILE A 126 -6.83 -12.02 9.48
N LEU A 127 -6.28 -10.81 9.57
CA LEU A 127 -6.52 -9.89 10.67
C LEU A 127 -7.90 -9.21 10.62
N LEU A 128 -8.52 -9.17 9.45
CA LEU A 128 -9.87 -8.64 9.26
C LEU A 128 -10.94 -9.64 9.70
N GLU A 129 -10.71 -10.92 9.43
CA GLU A 129 -11.63 -12.02 9.76
C GLU A 129 -11.45 -12.53 11.18
N ASP A 130 -10.21 -12.53 11.69
CA ASP A 130 -9.92 -12.85 13.08
C ASP A 130 -10.38 -11.70 14.00
N ARG A 131 -11.31 -12.02 14.89
CA ARG A 131 -11.98 -11.05 15.76
C ARG A 131 -11.87 -11.48 17.21
N GLU A 132 -11.79 -10.49 18.09
CA GLU A 132 -11.79 -10.76 19.52
C GLU A 132 -13.14 -11.36 19.96
N GLU A 133 -13.08 -12.50 20.67
CA GLU A 133 -14.27 -13.20 21.17
C GLU A 133 -14.92 -12.43 22.32
N ASP A 134 -14.11 -11.79 23.17
CA ASP A 134 -14.52 -11.00 24.32
C ASP A 134 -14.04 -9.54 24.21
N ARG A 135 -14.31 -8.74 25.25
CA ARG A 135 -13.76 -7.41 25.39
C ARG A 135 -12.23 -7.49 25.51
N TYR A 136 -11.52 -6.99 24.54
CA TYR A 136 -10.07 -6.95 24.54
C TYR A 136 -9.56 -5.69 25.22
N VAL A 137 -8.69 -5.84 26.21
CA VAL A 137 -8.17 -4.72 27.01
C VAL A 137 -6.62 -4.72 26.97
N ILE A 138 -6.05 -3.56 26.66
CA ILE A 138 -4.61 -3.32 26.79
C ILE A 138 -4.41 -2.30 27.91
N THR A 139 -3.63 -2.66 28.91
CA THR A 139 -3.40 -1.81 30.10
C THR A 139 -2.52 -0.63 29.81
N SER A 140 -2.73 0.46 30.55
CA SER A 140 -1.83 1.62 30.58
C SER A 140 -0.37 1.19 30.86
N GLY A 141 0.58 1.88 30.23
CA GLY A 141 2.01 1.56 30.34
C GLY A 141 2.49 0.41 29.45
N THR A 142 1.61 -0.20 28.64
CA THR A 142 2.04 -1.19 27.62
C THR A 142 2.65 -0.45 26.43
N ASN A 143 3.80 -0.92 25.92
CA ASN A 143 4.40 -0.36 24.70
C ASN A 143 3.53 -0.66 23.48
N PHE A 144 3.28 0.34 22.62
CA PHE A 144 2.41 0.21 21.45
C PHE A 144 2.84 -0.89 20.50
N VAL A 145 4.14 -0.96 20.15
CA VAL A 145 4.64 -1.95 19.18
C VAL A 145 4.64 -3.35 19.80
N THR A 146 4.93 -3.48 21.09
CA THR A 146 4.81 -4.78 21.80
C THR A 146 3.36 -5.29 21.74
N ALA A 147 2.38 -4.43 22.01
CA ALA A 147 0.98 -4.82 21.92
C ALA A 147 0.58 -5.24 20.49
N ILE A 148 1.02 -4.50 19.48
CA ILE A 148 0.76 -4.82 18.06
C ILE A 148 1.37 -6.17 17.68
N ASN A 149 2.62 -6.43 18.03
CA ASN A 149 3.30 -7.69 17.74
C ASN A 149 2.57 -8.87 18.41
N THR A 150 2.15 -8.71 19.68
CA THR A 150 1.36 -9.74 20.38
C THR A 150 0.05 -10.07 19.63
N ILE A 151 -0.63 -9.05 19.07
CA ILE A 151 -1.87 -9.29 18.31
C ILE A 151 -1.57 -9.98 16.98
N LEU A 152 -0.49 -9.60 16.28
CA LEU A 152 -0.04 -10.24 15.03
C LEU A 152 0.27 -11.72 15.28
N ASP A 153 1.08 -12.02 16.28
CA ASP A 153 1.45 -13.39 16.67
C ASP A 153 0.22 -14.22 17.02
N SER A 154 -0.74 -13.64 17.77
CA SER A 154 -2.00 -14.32 18.14
C SER A 154 -2.89 -14.67 16.96
N ALA A 155 -2.72 -13.96 15.83
CA ALA A 155 -3.42 -14.23 14.57
C ALA A 155 -2.63 -15.15 13.61
N GLY A 156 -1.47 -15.67 14.05
CA GLY A 156 -0.59 -16.50 13.22
C GLY A 156 0.19 -15.71 12.17
N VAL A 157 0.29 -14.38 12.30
CA VAL A 157 1.12 -13.51 11.43
C VAL A 157 2.47 -13.32 12.09
N THR A 158 3.37 -14.29 11.92
CA THR A 158 4.68 -14.33 12.57
C THR A 158 5.76 -13.52 11.83
N GLU A 159 5.58 -13.33 10.51
CA GLU A 159 6.49 -12.53 9.68
C GLU A 159 6.07 -11.05 9.74
N HIS A 160 6.66 -10.30 10.68
CA HIS A 160 6.37 -8.88 10.84
C HIS A 160 7.61 -8.03 11.14
N ALA A 161 7.62 -6.78 10.67
CA ALA A 161 8.67 -5.80 10.87
C ALA A 161 8.04 -4.43 11.16
N ILE A 162 7.52 -4.26 12.36
CA ILE A 162 6.98 -2.99 12.85
C ILE A 162 8.16 -2.21 13.47
N ILE A 163 8.40 -0.99 13.00
CA ILE A 163 9.48 -0.16 13.53
C ILE A 163 9.25 0.11 15.03
N ALA A 164 10.26 -0.15 15.84
CA ALA A 164 10.17 0.01 17.30
C ALA A 164 9.93 1.47 17.72
N THR A 165 9.28 1.64 18.87
CA THR A 165 9.08 2.95 19.54
C THR A 165 9.19 2.78 21.05
N ASP A 166 9.50 3.85 21.74
CA ASP A 166 9.46 3.94 23.20
C ASP A 166 8.10 4.42 23.74
N LYS A 167 7.15 4.77 22.84
CA LYS A 167 5.81 5.22 23.22
C LYS A 167 5.01 4.13 23.92
N MET A 168 4.40 4.53 25.07
CA MET A 168 3.57 3.66 25.91
C MET A 168 2.12 4.15 25.88
N LEU A 169 1.16 3.25 26.07
CA LEU A 169 -0.24 3.62 26.21
C LEU A 169 -0.41 4.53 27.44
N PRO A 170 -0.93 5.76 27.29
CA PRO A 170 -1.11 6.69 28.42
C PRO A 170 -2.24 6.26 29.35
N ALA A 171 -3.26 5.59 28.84
CA ALA A 171 -4.40 5.05 29.55
C ALA A 171 -4.74 3.65 29.03
N SER A 172 -5.43 2.84 29.82
CA SER A 172 -5.94 1.55 29.36
C SER A 172 -6.96 1.75 28.25
N ARG A 173 -6.87 0.92 27.20
CA ARG A 173 -7.81 0.96 26.07
C ARG A 173 -8.51 -0.37 25.92
N ASP A 174 -9.75 -0.29 25.47
CA ASP A 174 -10.55 -1.48 25.23
C ASP A 174 -11.31 -1.46 23.90
N TRP A 175 -11.55 -2.64 23.38
CA TRP A 175 -12.33 -2.87 22.19
C TRP A 175 -13.42 -3.91 22.51
N LYS A 176 -14.57 -3.72 21.87
CA LYS A 176 -15.72 -4.62 22.05
C LYS A 176 -15.42 -6.01 21.49
N ALA A 177 -16.08 -7.03 22.03
CA ALA A 177 -16.20 -8.32 21.37
C ALA A 177 -16.65 -8.15 19.91
N GLY A 178 -16.10 -8.98 19.01
CA GLY A 178 -16.31 -8.90 17.57
C GLY A 178 -15.49 -7.84 16.82
N THR A 179 -14.61 -7.10 17.50
CA THR A 179 -13.70 -6.14 16.82
C THR A 179 -12.62 -6.91 16.07
N PRO A 180 -12.42 -6.66 14.75
CA PRO A 180 -11.33 -7.26 14.00
C PRO A 180 -9.97 -6.86 14.54
N LYS A 181 -9.01 -7.80 14.60
CA LYS A 181 -7.62 -7.54 15.04
C LYS A 181 -6.96 -6.47 14.18
N LEU A 182 -7.23 -6.43 12.86
CA LEU A 182 -6.76 -5.37 11.96
C LEU A 182 -7.16 -3.97 12.43
N ARG A 183 -8.38 -3.81 12.95
CA ARG A 183 -8.84 -2.53 13.47
C ARG A 183 -8.08 -2.14 14.73
N ILE A 184 -7.91 -3.07 15.68
CA ILE A 184 -7.18 -2.83 16.92
C ILE A 184 -5.74 -2.38 16.61
N ILE A 185 -5.06 -3.10 15.71
CA ILE A 185 -3.70 -2.76 15.27
C ILE A 185 -3.66 -1.36 14.64
N ASN A 186 -4.58 -1.03 13.74
CA ASN A 186 -4.59 0.27 13.07
C ASN A 186 -4.95 1.42 14.02
N ASP A 187 -5.81 1.20 15.01
CA ASP A 187 -6.11 2.18 16.07
C ASP A 187 -4.85 2.48 16.91
N LEU A 188 -4.07 1.43 17.25
CA LEU A 188 -2.79 1.58 17.97
C LEU A 188 -1.75 2.32 17.13
N LEU A 189 -1.56 1.90 15.87
CA LEU A 189 -0.63 2.55 14.93
C LEU A 189 -1.00 4.02 14.69
N GLY A 190 -2.29 4.30 14.53
CA GLY A 190 -2.82 5.65 14.35
C GLY A 190 -2.47 6.55 15.53
N SER A 191 -2.60 6.04 16.77
CA SER A 191 -2.34 6.81 18.00
C SER A 191 -0.89 7.29 18.16
N ILE A 192 0.06 6.62 17.50
CA ILE A 192 1.48 7.00 17.48
C ILE A 192 1.93 7.57 16.15
N ASN A 193 0.98 7.93 15.28
CA ASN A 193 1.21 8.45 13.92
C ASN A 193 2.08 7.53 13.04
N TYR A 194 1.82 6.23 13.08
CA TYR A 194 2.41 5.27 12.15
C TYR A 194 1.52 5.10 10.91
N SER A 195 2.11 4.57 9.84
CA SER A 195 1.34 4.15 8.67
C SER A 195 0.43 2.97 9.03
N PRO A 196 -0.78 2.86 8.43
CA PRO A 196 -1.60 1.67 8.60
C PRO A 196 -0.84 0.40 8.26
N LEU A 197 -1.17 -0.70 8.94
CA LEU A 197 -0.57 -2.01 8.67
C LEU A 197 -0.75 -2.38 7.20
N ASN A 198 0.32 -2.80 6.57
CA ASN A 198 0.31 -3.34 5.21
C ASN A 198 1.24 -4.56 5.11
N PHE A 199 1.09 -5.33 4.04
CA PHE A 199 1.97 -6.45 3.75
C PHE A 199 2.84 -6.14 2.54
N SER A 200 4.14 -6.45 2.64
CA SER A 200 5.07 -6.36 1.52
C SER A 200 4.75 -7.38 0.44
N SER A 201 5.40 -7.25 -0.72
CA SER A 201 5.31 -8.27 -1.77
C SER A 201 5.87 -9.63 -1.35
N ALA A 202 6.74 -9.67 -0.35
CA ALA A 202 7.24 -10.92 0.23
C ALA A 202 6.30 -11.55 1.27
N GLY A 203 5.22 -10.84 1.70
CA GLY A 203 4.28 -11.34 2.70
C GLY A 203 4.58 -10.90 4.14
N ILE A 204 5.51 -9.97 4.35
CA ILE A 204 5.89 -9.47 5.68
C ILE A 204 4.94 -8.34 6.09
N ALA A 205 4.37 -8.41 7.29
CA ALA A 205 3.55 -7.33 7.86
C ALA A 205 4.43 -6.14 8.27
N LEU A 206 4.12 -4.95 7.76
CA LEU A 206 4.95 -3.75 7.90
C LEU A 206 4.16 -2.56 8.44
N SER A 207 4.77 -1.80 9.35
CA SER A 207 4.39 -0.42 9.64
C SER A 207 5.61 0.37 10.16
N ARG A 208 5.56 1.67 9.94
CA ARG A 208 6.64 2.60 10.31
C ARG A 208 6.06 3.97 10.62
N PRO A 209 6.81 4.85 11.33
CA PRO A 209 6.43 6.24 11.50
C PRO A 209 6.05 6.88 10.17
N TYR A 210 4.96 7.63 10.16
CA TYR A 210 4.53 8.34 8.97
C TYR A 210 5.56 9.41 8.59
N GLN A 211 5.96 9.39 7.32
CA GLN A 211 6.80 10.42 6.72
C GLN A 211 6.02 11.11 5.61
N ARG A 212 5.99 12.43 5.61
CA ARG A 212 5.31 13.20 4.57
C ARG A 212 5.90 12.85 3.20
N PRO A 213 5.09 12.59 2.19
CA PRO A 213 5.59 12.34 0.83
C PRO A 213 6.49 13.45 0.27
N SER A 214 6.29 14.72 0.67
CA SER A 214 7.16 15.84 0.31
C SER A 214 8.61 15.67 0.81
N GLU A 215 8.79 15.04 1.96
CA GLU A 215 10.09 14.79 2.62
C GLU A 215 10.78 13.52 2.10
N ARG A 216 10.02 12.63 1.45
CA ARG A 216 10.55 11.37 0.89
C ARG A 216 11.18 11.62 -0.47
N ALA A 217 12.34 10.99 -0.73
CA ALA A 217 12.88 10.91 -2.08
C ALA A 217 11.96 10.05 -2.96
N PRO A 218 11.78 10.37 -4.24
CA PRO A 218 11.11 9.49 -5.18
C PRO A 218 11.86 8.15 -5.27
N GLY A 219 11.14 7.04 -5.18
CA GLY A 219 11.72 5.70 -5.35
C GLY A 219 12.02 5.40 -6.81
N TYR A 220 11.25 6.03 -7.72
CA TYR A 220 11.41 5.91 -9.16
C TYR A 220 10.99 7.20 -9.87
N GLU A 221 11.56 7.44 -11.07
CA GLU A 221 11.17 8.53 -11.96
C GLU A 221 10.59 7.98 -13.25
N TYR A 222 9.38 8.42 -13.57
CA TYR A 222 8.73 8.19 -14.85
C TYR A 222 8.88 9.44 -15.71
N ALA A 223 9.78 9.38 -16.71
CA ALA A 223 10.05 10.49 -17.60
C ALA A 223 9.65 10.15 -19.04
N ALA A 224 8.95 11.07 -19.70
CA ALA A 224 8.61 10.97 -21.11
C ALA A 224 9.82 11.39 -21.95
N THR A 225 10.73 10.46 -22.19
CA THR A 225 11.95 10.55 -23.02
C THR A 225 11.85 9.59 -24.18
N ASP A 226 12.86 9.53 -25.05
CA ASP A 226 12.88 8.61 -26.19
C ASP A 226 12.90 7.13 -25.75
N ASP A 227 13.50 6.84 -24.58
CA ASP A 227 13.51 5.50 -23.95
C ASP A 227 12.40 5.32 -22.91
N SER A 228 11.33 6.08 -23.03
CA SER A 228 10.24 6.07 -22.05
C SER A 228 9.46 4.76 -22.04
N ILE A 229 9.18 4.28 -20.84
CA ILE A 229 8.22 3.19 -20.60
C ILE A 229 6.79 3.71 -20.34
N LEU A 230 6.57 5.04 -20.39
CA LEU A 230 5.27 5.66 -20.28
C LEU A 230 4.47 5.53 -21.58
N SER A 231 3.21 5.17 -21.47
CA SER A 231 2.25 5.36 -22.55
C SER A 231 2.10 6.85 -22.89
N PRO A 232 1.85 7.21 -24.16
CA PRO A 232 1.61 8.60 -24.53
C PRO A 232 0.31 9.18 -23.99
N ASP A 233 -0.59 8.35 -23.48
CA ASP A 233 -1.88 8.77 -22.95
C ASP A 233 -1.79 9.00 -21.43
N LEU A 234 -2.29 10.15 -20.99
CA LEU A 234 -2.29 10.59 -19.60
C LEU A 234 -3.59 11.34 -19.31
N SER A 235 -4.23 11.06 -18.17
CA SER A 235 -5.41 11.78 -17.70
C SER A 235 -5.07 12.58 -16.45
N ILE A 236 -5.48 13.86 -16.41
CA ILE A 236 -5.31 14.75 -15.26
C ILE A 236 -6.69 15.21 -14.81
N GLU A 237 -7.01 15.00 -13.54
CA GLU A 237 -8.21 15.45 -12.88
C GLU A 237 -7.84 16.41 -11.76
N LEU A 238 -8.42 17.61 -11.76
CA LEU A 238 -8.23 18.64 -10.74
C LEU A 238 -9.52 18.80 -9.95
N ASP A 239 -9.47 18.49 -8.64
CA ASP A 239 -10.59 18.74 -7.72
C ASP A 239 -10.10 19.52 -6.50
N SER A 240 -10.27 20.84 -6.57
CA SER A 240 -9.83 21.73 -5.49
C SER A 240 -10.98 22.34 -4.69
N PHE A 241 -12.21 22.25 -5.14
CA PHE A 241 -13.30 23.08 -4.62
C PHE A 241 -13.62 22.82 -3.14
N GLY A 242 -13.70 21.55 -2.73
CA GLY A 242 -14.07 21.11 -1.39
C GLY A 242 -12.90 20.90 -0.43
N VAL A 243 -11.66 21.01 -0.87
CA VAL A 243 -10.49 20.75 -0.04
C VAL A 243 -10.40 21.74 1.12
N ALA A 244 -10.38 21.26 2.36
CA ALA A 244 -10.17 22.09 3.55
C ALA A 244 -8.78 22.75 3.55
N ASN A 245 -8.63 23.83 4.29
CA ASN A 245 -7.35 24.53 4.47
C ASN A 245 -7.07 24.90 5.95
N LYS A 246 -7.95 24.47 6.85
CA LYS A 246 -7.74 24.49 8.29
C LYS A 246 -8.28 23.19 8.88
N TRP A 247 -7.47 22.51 9.65
CA TRP A 247 -7.81 21.25 10.30
C TRP A 247 -7.70 21.40 11.79
N VAL A 248 -8.72 20.97 12.50
CA VAL A 248 -8.78 20.98 13.97
C VAL A 248 -9.02 19.55 14.41
N ALA A 249 -8.17 19.02 15.25
CA ALA A 249 -8.38 17.74 15.85
C ALA A 249 -8.38 17.82 17.36
N THR A 250 -9.24 17.03 17.98
CA THR A 250 -9.36 16.92 19.45
C THR A 250 -9.26 15.48 19.87
N VAL A 251 -8.63 15.26 21.02
CA VAL A 251 -8.68 13.99 21.76
C VAL A 251 -9.45 14.26 23.03
N SER A 252 -10.49 13.49 23.29
CA SER A 252 -11.27 13.57 24.53
C SER A 252 -11.49 12.15 25.06
N GLU A 253 -10.74 11.82 26.11
CA GLU A 253 -10.84 10.55 26.84
C GLU A 253 -11.23 10.83 28.29
N ALA A 254 -11.94 9.91 28.94
CA ALA A 254 -12.44 10.11 30.29
C ALA A 254 -11.32 10.28 31.34
N ASP A 255 -10.17 9.65 31.10
CA ASP A 255 -9.11 9.50 32.09
C ASP A 255 -7.92 10.47 31.91
N ARG A 256 -8.03 11.43 30.99
CA ARG A 256 -6.99 12.44 30.77
C ARG A 256 -7.55 13.79 30.32
N LEU A 257 -6.72 14.84 30.46
CA LEU A 257 -7.06 16.17 29.95
C LEU A 257 -7.23 16.16 28.42
N PRO A 258 -8.27 16.84 27.90
CA PRO A 258 -8.48 16.97 26.46
C PRO A 258 -7.26 17.63 25.78
N LEU A 259 -6.85 17.07 24.65
CA LEU A 259 -5.83 17.65 23.78
C LEU A 259 -6.49 18.27 22.54
N THR A 260 -5.92 19.37 22.05
CA THR A 260 -6.37 20.00 20.81
C THR A 260 -5.17 20.41 19.97
N SER A 261 -5.25 20.19 18.67
CA SER A 261 -4.27 20.64 17.71
C SER A 261 -4.94 21.29 16.50
N VAL A 262 -4.30 22.31 15.93
CA VAL A 262 -4.79 23.06 14.78
C VAL A 262 -3.68 23.20 13.75
N TYR A 263 -3.98 22.85 12.52
CA TYR A 263 -3.11 23.10 11.38
C TYR A 263 -3.82 23.99 10.36
N THR A 264 -3.15 25.05 9.88
CA THR A 264 -3.70 25.95 8.86
C THR A 264 -2.73 26.04 7.69
N ASN A 265 -3.21 25.72 6.49
CA ASN A 265 -2.45 25.92 5.25
C ASN A 265 -2.43 27.40 4.90
N VAL A 266 -1.29 28.06 5.12
CA VAL A 266 -1.04 29.45 4.76
C VAL A 266 -0.02 29.59 3.62
N GLU A 267 0.45 28.47 3.06
CA GLU A 267 1.47 28.44 2.01
C GLU A 267 0.98 29.13 0.72
N PRO A 268 1.57 30.28 0.31
CA PRO A 268 1.08 31.01 -0.85
C PRO A 268 1.19 30.25 -2.17
N SER A 269 2.13 29.32 -2.29
CA SER A 269 2.30 28.47 -3.47
C SER A 269 1.26 27.35 -3.57
N SER A 270 0.56 27.06 -2.45
CA SER A 270 -0.50 26.07 -2.41
C SER A 270 -1.82 26.66 -2.94
N PRO A 271 -2.40 26.10 -4.01
CA PRO A 271 -3.65 26.60 -4.59
C PRO A 271 -4.85 26.45 -3.65
N THR A 272 -4.72 25.60 -2.62
CA THR A 272 -5.79 25.34 -1.63
C THR A 272 -5.61 26.12 -0.34
N SER A 273 -4.56 26.92 -0.17
CA SER A 273 -4.29 27.67 1.04
C SER A 273 -5.34 28.74 1.34
N THR A 274 -5.40 29.19 2.61
CA THR A 274 -6.26 30.30 3.01
C THR A 274 -5.89 31.58 2.28
N VAL A 275 -4.59 31.77 1.99
CA VAL A 275 -4.06 32.95 1.29
C VAL A 275 -4.52 32.96 -0.18
N SER A 276 -4.29 31.85 -0.89
CA SER A 276 -4.63 31.76 -2.34
C SER A 276 -6.14 31.75 -2.59
N ARG A 277 -6.93 31.18 -1.67
CA ARG A 277 -8.40 31.11 -1.79
C ARG A 277 -9.14 32.31 -1.28
N GLY A 278 -8.55 33.09 -0.37
CA GLY A 278 -9.22 34.18 0.32
C GLY A 278 -10.40 33.73 1.21
N ARG A 279 -10.48 32.44 1.56
CA ARG A 279 -11.51 31.87 2.44
C ARG A 279 -10.97 30.69 3.25
N THR A 280 -11.56 30.48 4.43
CA THR A 280 -11.23 29.35 5.30
C THR A 280 -12.30 28.25 5.19
N ILE A 281 -11.87 27.03 4.95
CA ILE A 281 -12.69 25.80 4.98
C ILE A 281 -12.12 24.91 6.08
N VAL A 282 -12.91 24.68 7.13
CA VAL A 282 -12.47 23.93 8.31
C VAL A 282 -12.91 22.48 8.23
N ASP A 283 -11.98 21.57 8.48
CA ASP A 283 -12.26 20.14 8.76
C ASP A 283 -12.02 19.90 10.25
N PHE A 284 -13.03 19.42 10.96
CA PHE A 284 -12.98 19.14 12.40
C PHE A 284 -13.11 17.66 12.65
N ARG A 285 -12.17 17.06 13.40
CA ARG A 285 -12.14 15.62 13.69
C ARG A 285 -11.87 15.33 15.17
N SER A 286 -12.51 14.26 15.66
CA SER A 286 -12.07 13.58 16.88
C SER A 286 -11.13 12.45 16.49
N VAL A 287 -9.96 12.37 17.10
CA VAL A 287 -8.92 11.38 16.83
C VAL A 287 -8.36 10.84 18.14
N ASP A 288 -7.69 9.71 18.08
CA ASP A 288 -6.90 9.18 19.18
C ASP A 288 -5.44 9.57 18.97
N ALA A 289 -4.77 10.01 20.05
CA ALA A 289 -3.33 10.29 20.04
C ALA A 289 -2.73 9.97 21.40
N ALA A 290 -1.51 9.45 21.41
CA ALA A 290 -0.81 9.08 22.64
C ALA A 290 -0.45 10.31 23.49
N ASP A 291 -0.04 11.39 22.83
CA ASP A 291 0.45 12.64 23.44
C ASP A 291 0.20 13.82 22.48
N GLN A 292 0.54 15.06 22.94
CA GLN A 292 0.37 16.27 22.13
C GLN A 292 1.23 16.23 20.85
N GLU A 293 2.47 15.74 20.93
CA GLU A 293 3.35 15.59 19.77
C GLU A 293 2.75 14.69 18.70
N SER A 294 2.21 13.54 19.12
CA SER A 294 1.50 12.62 18.20
C SER A 294 0.26 13.29 17.61
N LEU A 295 -0.51 14.05 18.39
CA LEU A 295 -1.68 14.77 17.91
C LEU A 295 -1.31 15.81 16.85
N ASP A 296 -0.26 16.60 17.10
CA ASP A 296 0.23 17.62 16.15
C ASP A 296 0.69 16.97 14.85
N ALA A 297 1.41 15.85 14.94
CA ALA A 297 1.83 15.07 13.79
C ALA A 297 0.65 14.45 13.02
N ILE A 298 -0.38 13.97 13.72
CA ILE A 298 -1.61 13.43 13.10
C ILE A 298 -2.36 14.53 12.35
N VAL A 299 -2.53 15.72 12.94
CA VAL A 299 -3.23 16.83 12.28
C VAL A 299 -2.47 17.31 11.05
N ALA A 300 -1.15 17.43 11.13
CA ALA A 300 -0.31 17.76 9.98
C ALA A 300 -0.40 16.69 8.86
N ARG A 301 -0.49 15.42 9.23
CA ARG A 301 -0.73 14.33 8.27
C ARG A 301 -2.09 14.44 7.60
N ILE A 302 -3.16 14.65 8.37
CA ILE A 302 -4.52 14.84 7.85
C ILE A 302 -4.56 15.99 6.86
N ALA A 303 -3.96 17.14 7.22
CA ALA A 303 -3.86 18.31 6.37
C ALA A 303 -3.15 17.99 5.05
N PHE A 304 -2.03 17.32 5.12
CA PHE A 304 -1.26 16.93 3.95
C PHE A 304 -2.04 15.96 3.04
N GLU A 305 -2.60 14.89 3.60
CA GLU A 305 -3.36 13.88 2.84
C GLU A 305 -4.61 14.49 2.17
N ALA A 306 -5.32 15.38 2.86
CA ALA A 306 -6.47 16.09 2.30
C ALA A 306 -6.07 17.05 1.17
N SER A 307 -4.93 17.71 1.29
CA SER A 307 -4.46 18.65 0.26
C SER A 307 -4.00 17.96 -1.03
N GLN A 308 -3.60 16.68 -0.96
CA GLN A 308 -3.23 15.90 -2.15
C GLN A 308 -4.41 15.54 -3.05
N LEU A 309 -5.64 15.72 -2.61
CA LEU A 309 -6.83 15.53 -3.45
C LEU A 309 -6.91 16.51 -4.62
N TYR A 310 -6.10 17.56 -4.60
CA TYR A 310 -6.08 18.63 -5.59
C TYR A 310 -5.83 18.15 -7.02
N GLU A 311 -4.88 17.24 -7.24
CA GLU A 311 -4.53 16.74 -8.58
C GLU A 311 -4.37 15.23 -8.57
N LYS A 312 -5.14 14.56 -9.40
CA LYS A 312 -5.06 13.14 -9.68
C LYS A 312 -4.55 12.94 -11.10
N VAL A 313 -3.56 12.08 -11.26
CA VAL A 313 -3.01 11.68 -12.55
C VAL A 313 -3.20 10.18 -12.73
N GLU A 314 -3.76 9.78 -13.87
CA GLU A 314 -3.81 8.40 -14.31
C GLU A 314 -2.89 8.23 -15.52
N LEU A 315 -1.99 7.26 -15.44
CA LEU A 315 -1.03 6.94 -16.49
C LEU A 315 -0.86 5.43 -16.62
N GLU A 316 -0.32 5.02 -17.76
CA GLU A 316 0.04 3.63 -18.03
C GLU A 316 1.53 3.53 -18.35
N THR A 317 2.16 2.49 -17.82
CA THR A 317 3.56 2.18 -18.08
C THR A 317 3.70 0.75 -18.59
N ALA A 318 4.88 0.43 -19.06
CA ALA A 318 5.25 -0.96 -19.15
C ALA A 318 5.32 -1.59 -17.74
N LEU A 319 5.28 -2.94 -17.66
CA LEU A 319 5.29 -3.65 -16.38
C LEU A 319 6.51 -3.30 -15.52
N MET A 320 6.27 -2.90 -14.27
CA MET A 320 7.27 -2.54 -13.28
C MET A 320 7.02 -3.32 -11.98
N PRO A 321 7.93 -4.25 -11.59
CA PRO A 321 7.67 -5.18 -10.48
C PRO A 321 7.88 -4.58 -9.09
N HIS A 322 8.53 -3.43 -8.99
CA HIS A 322 9.06 -2.88 -7.73
C HIS A 322 8.03 -2.13 -6.88
N HIS A 323 6.81 -1.93 -7.39
CA HIS A 323 5.77 -1.18 -6.68
C HIS A 323 5.23 -1.91 -5.45
N GLU A 324 5.14 -1.17 -4.37
CA GLU A 324 4.57 -1.57 -3.09
C GLU A 324 3.35 -0.69 -2.76
N ASN A 325 3.18 -0.31 -1.50
CA ASN A 325 2.04 0.47 -1.04
C ASN A 325 2.42 1.92 -0.73
N ASN A 326 1.62 2.88 -1.19
CA ASN A 326 1.73 4.31 -0.87
C ASN A 326 3.13 4.91 -1.11
N GLU A 327 3.65 4.76 -2.32
CA GLU A 327 5.00 5.18 -2.70
C GLU A 327 5.05 6.57 -3.32
N VAL A 328 6.24 7.17 -3.31
CA VAL A 328 6.49 8.46 -3.97
C VAL A 328 7.25 8.20 -5.26
N VAL A 329 6.73 8.73 -6.35
CA VAL A 329 7.33 8.72 -7.69
C VAL A 329 7.49 10.14 -8.20
N GLN A 330 8.52 10.37 -9.01
CA GLN A 330 8.65 11.58 -9.83
C GLN A 330 8.00 11.31 -11.18
N VAL A 331 7.18 12.24 -11.66
CA VAL A 331 6.66 12.19 -13.04
C VAL A 331 7.14 13.44 -13.78
N THR A 332 7.80 13.20 -14.91
CA THR A 332 8.26 14.26 -15.82
C THR A 332 7.63 14.04 -17.20
N TYR A 333 6.59 14.83 -17.51
CA TYR A 333 5.84 14.74 -18.76
C TYR A 333 5.70 16.13 -19.41
N PRO A 334 6.67 16.55 -20.26
CA PRO A 334 6.77 17.92 -20.77
C PRO A 334 5.53 18.36 -21.57
N ARG A 335 4.91 17.46 -22.36
CA ARG A 335 3.70 17.77 -23.15
C ARG A 335 2.52 18.22 -22.32
N ALA A 336 2.42 17.74 -21.06
CA ALA A 336 1.37 18.13 -20.12
C ALA A 336 1.86 19.19 -19.11
N GLY A 337 3.10 19.68 -19.23
CA GLY A 337 3.68 20.63 -18.26
C GLY A 337 3.93 20.02 -16.88
N ILE A 338 4.04 18.68 -16.77
CA ILE A 338 4.23 17.98 -15.51
C ILE A 338 5.72 17.77 -15.26
N SER A 339 6.18 18.22 -14.09
CA SER A 339 7.46 17.83 -13.48
C SER A 339 7.28 17.94 -11.96
N ALA A 340 6.77 16.87 -11.33
CA ALA A 340 6.39 16.91 -9.93
C ALA A 340 6.46 15.53 -9.26
N LYS A 341 6.52 15.54 -7.92
CA LYS A 341 6.36 14.35 -7.09
C LYS A 341 4.88 13.98 -6.96
N TYR A 342 4.63 12.69 -7.01
CA TYR A 342 3.31 12.11 -6.80
C TYR A 342 3.37 10.96 -5.79
N THR A 343 2.29 10.78 -5.05
CA THR A 343 2.07 9.59 -4.23
C THR A 343 1.25 8.59 -5.03
N GLU A 344 1.72 7.37 -5.13
CA GLU A 344 0.99 6.30 -5.81
C GLU A 344 -0.03 5.66 -4.87
N HIS A 345 -1.30 5.84 -5.17
CA HIS A 345 -2.41 5.30 -4.38
C HIS A 345 -2.96 4.00 -4.93
N LYS A 346 -2.94 3.83 -6.25
CA LYS A 346 -3.43 2.61 -6.90
C LYS A 346 -2.52 2.24 -8.05
N TRP A 347 -2.34 0.94 -8.20
CA TRP A 347 -1.77 0.38 -9.43
C TRP A 347 -2.45 -0.96 -9.79
N SER A 348 -2.37 -1.32 -11.05
CA SER A 348 -2.89 -2.59 -11.58
C SER A 348 -1.89 -3.19 -12.54
N LEU A 349 -1.37 -4.35 -12.19
CA LEU A 349 -0.36 -5.09 -12.92
C LEU A 349 -1.00 -6.36 -13.51
N PRO A 350 -1.22 -6.44 -14.83
CA PRO A 350 -1.61 -7.68 -15.50
C PRO A 350 -0.47 -8.71 -15.45
N LEU A 351 -0.79 -9.96 -15.16
CA LEU A 351 0.18 -11.07 -15.15
C LEU A 351 0.35 -11.66 -16.56
N GLN A 352 0.72 -10.80 -17.49
CA GLN A 352 0.91 -11.11 -18.89
C GLN A 352 2.08 -10.30 -19.46
N ALA A 353 3.02 -10.97 -20.11
CA ALA A 353 4.13 -10.32 -20.78
C ALA A 353 3.65 -9.29 -21.82
N GLY A 354 4.30 -8.14 -21.87
CA GLY A 354 3.98 -7.04 -22.78
C GLY A 354 2.72 -6.24 -22.48
N ALA A 355 2.00 -6.56 -21.41
CA ALA A 355 0.84 -5.78 -21.00
C ALA A 355 1.25 -4.44 -20.38
N GLY A 356 0.33 -3.46 -20.39
CA GLY A 356 0.49 -2.18 -19.70
C GLY A 356 0.08 -2.26 -18.23
N MET A 357 0.83 -1.56 -17.38
CA MET A 357 0.55 -1.38 -15.95
C MET A 357 -0.08 -0.01 -15.73
N LYS A 358 -1.23 0.03 -15.05
CA LYS A 358 -1.96 1.27 -14.78
C LYS A 358 -1.65 1.81 -13.40
N HIS A 359 -1.51 3.13 -13.32
CA HIS A 359 -1.21 3.85 -12.10
C HIS A 359 -2.22 4.96 -11.86
N THR A 360 -2.60 5.16 -10.59
CA THR A 360 -3.36 6.33 -10.14
C THR A 360 -2.54 7.05 -9.09
N LEU A 361 -2.12 8.23 -9.42
CA LEU A 361 -1.20 9.05 -8.66
C LEU A 361 -1.92 10.29 -8.13
N ARG A 362 -1.49 10.80 -6.98
CA ARG A 362 -1.92 12.08 -6.42
C ARG A 362 -0.71 12.98 -6.21
N ARG A 363 -0.84 14.23 -6.63
CA ARG A 363 0.25 15.19 -6.56
C ARG A 363 0.65 15.46 -5.12
N VAL A 364 1.96 15.44 -4.87
CA VAL A 364 2.52 15.90 -3.60
C VAL A 364 2.54 17.42 -3.61
N VAL A 365 1.73 18.04 -2.74
CA VAL A 365 1.68 19.49 -2.54
C VAL A 365 2.28 19.87 -1.20
N THR A 366 2.87 21.05 -1.12
CA THR A 366 3.31 21.65 0.16
C THR A 366 2.10 22.35 0.81
N VAL A 367 1.90 22.14 2.07
CA VAL A 367 0.84 22.73 2.91
C VAL A 367 1.41 23.31 4.17
#